data_8897229716aab95a6eddce7abf51864d
#
_entry.id   8897229716aab95a6eddce7abf51864d
#
_cell.length_a   1.000
_cell.length_b   1.000
_cell.length_c   1.000
_cell.angle_alpha   90.00
_cell.angle_beta   90.00
_cell.angle_gamma   90.00
#
_symmetry.space_group_name_H-M   'P 1'
#
loop_
_entity.id
_entity.type
_entity.pdbx_description
1 polymer ?
#
loop_
_entity_poly.entity_id
_entity_poly.type
_entity_poly.pdbx_seq_one_letter_code
_entity_poly.pdbx_strand_id
1 'polypeptide(L)'
;MNRRARWEIRIFFVAWLIFLYFRAKDPFSFLVLNTFLGYIPIELSFHLGKTRPKSAWLFWPLLLLWLLFYPNAPYLLTDLFHLSLLQPYALSGLLRVTPHLWIYFTYMIISAMSCTLLGFWSLNYVSQVISQRIAKGNGIARVVIVVILTFLTSVGLYIGRFLRIHTIYLFINPEQFIRPIMDMWTSNMWIFVGLLTFIQLFCYWILYLVMHNTVQSELPD
;
A
#
# COMPACT_ATOMS: atom_id res chain seq x y z
N MET A 1 -16.42 -5.09 5.83
CA MET A 1 -15.83 -4.91 7.18
C MET A 1 -16.82 -4.20 8.07
N ASN A 2 -17.05 -4.71 9.28
CA ASN A 2 -18.01 -4.16 10.25
C ASN A 2 -17.47 -2.88 10.93
N ARG A 3 -18.35 -2.14 11.65
CA ARG A 3 -18.00 -0.88 12.31
C ARG A 3 -16.91 -1.07 13.39
N ARG A 4 -16.94 -2.18 14.12
CA ARG A 4 -15.98 -2.50 15.18
C ARG A 4 -14.56 -2.64 14.61
N ALA A 5 -14.37 -3.47 13.56
CA ALA A 5 -13.07 -3.68 12.94
C ALA A 5 -12.47 -2.38 12.37
N ARG A 6 -13.29 -1.46 11.83
CA ARG A 6 -12.78 -0.16 11.37
C ARG A 6 -12.22 0.67 12.54
N TRP A 7 -12.87 0.63 13.70
CA TRP A 7 -12.36 1.33 14.88
C TRP A 7 -11.11 0.67 15.46
N GLU A 8 -11.04 -0.66 15.47
CA GLU A 8 -9.83 -1.40 15.90
C GLU A 8 -8.62 -1.03 15.02
N ILE A 9 -8.80 -0.92 13.69
CA ILE A 9 -7.75 -0.48 12.77
C ILE A 9 -7.33 0.97 13.07
N ARG A 10 -8.27 1.89 13.27
CA ARG A 10 -7.96 3.29 13.59
C ARG A 10 -7.17 3.41 14.89
N ILE A 11 -7.61 2.71 15.93
CA ILE A 11 -6.93 2.70 17.23
C ILE A 11 -5.53 2.13 17.09
N PHE A 12 -5.37 1.02 16.36
CA PHE A 12 -4.05 0.43 16.09
C PHE A 12 -3.12 1.43 15.40
N PHE A 13 -3.53 2.04 14.28
CA PHE A 13 -2.66 2.97 13.57
C PHE A 13 -2.35 4.22 14.38
N VAL A 14 -3.30 4.78 15.11
CA VAL A 14 -3.05 5.93 16.00
C VAL A 14 -2.04 5.56 17.08
N ALA A 15 -2.24 4.46 17.79
CA ALA A 15 -1.33 4.00 18.82
C ALA A 15 0.07 3.67 18.25
N TRP A 16 0.13 3.02 17.08
CA TRP A 16 1.38 2.67 16.43
C TRP A 16 2.16 3.89 15.95
N LEU A 17 1.50 4.88 15.34
CA LEU A 17 2.12 6.14 14.92
C LEU A 17 2.65 6.93 16.10
N ILE A 18 1.90 7.01 17.20
CA ILE A 18 2.38 7.63 18.44
C ILE A 18 3.63 6.90 18.97
N PHE A 19 3.59 5.57 19.01
CA PHE A 19 4.73 4.77 19.43
C PHE A 19 5.96 5.02 18.54
N LEU A 20 5.80 4.98 17.22
CA LEU A 20 6.89 5.24 16.26
C LEU A 20 7.45 6.65 16.41
N TYR A 21 6.61 7.65 16.62
CA TYR A 21 7.04 9.05 16.80
C TYR A 21 8.03 9.21 17.96
N PHE A 22 7.81 8.50 19.06
CA PHE A 22 8.72 8.54 20.21
C PHE A 22 9.91 7.60 20.08
N ARG A 23 9.81 6.51 19.32
CA ARG A 23 10.81 5.44 19.30
C ARG A 23 11.65 5.37 18.02
N ALA A 24 11.11 5.76 16.88
CA ALA A 24 11.85 5.74 15.61
C ALA A 24 12.74 7.00 15.51
N LYS A 25 14.03 6.81 15.67
CA LYS A 25 15.06 7.84 15.57
C LYS A 25 15.72 7.79 14.18
N ASP A 26 16.43 8.85 13.81
CA ASP A 26 17.24 8.85 12.59
C ASP A 26 18.24 7.68 12.55
N PRO A 27 18.45 7.04 11.39
CA PRO A 27 17.90 7.36 10.07
C PRO A 27 16.51 6.78 9.77
N PHE A 28 15.77 6.24 10.76
CA PHE A 28 14.48 5.57 10.59
C PHE A 28 13.25 6.44 10.92
N SER A 29 13.42 7.74 11.13
CA SER A 29 12.34 8.69 11.41
C SER A 29 11.29 8.76 10.29
N PHE A 30 11.69 8.46 9.03
CA PHE A 30 10.81 8.36 7.87
C PHE A 30 9.66 7.35 8.06
N LEU A 31 9.84 6.35 8.94
CA LEU A 31 8.87 5.28 9.16
C LEU A 31 7.53 5.80 9.69
N VAL A 32 7.55 6.90 10.47
CA VAL A 32 6.34 7.58 10.96
C VAL A 32 5.52 8.09 9.78
N LEU A 33 6.16 8.88 8.91
CA LEU A 33 5.49 9.47 7.75
C LEU A 33 5.01 8.39 6.76
N ASN A 34 5.86 7.42 6.43
CA ASN A 34 5.53 6.38 5.47
C ASN A 34 4.38 5.49 5.98
N THR A 35 4.37 5.14 7.27
CA THR A 35 3.26 4.40 7.89
C THR A 35 1.96 5.21 7.86
N PHE A 36 2.01 6.49 8.14
CA PHE A 36 0.86 7.37 8.05
C PHE A 36 0.33 7.46 6.60
N LEU A 37 1.20 7.68 5.62
CA LEU A 37 0.82 7.71 4.20
C LEU A 37 0.25 6.37 3.72
N GLY A 38 0.80 5.24 4.20
CA GLY A 38 0.29 3.90 3.92
C GLY A 38 -1.10 3.62 4.54
N TYR A 39 -1.42 4.27 5.65
CA TYR A 39 -2.73 4.17 6.28
C TYR A 39 -3.83 4.96 5.55
N ILE A 40 -3.49 6.11 4.93
CA ILE A 40 -4.47 6.98 4.26
C ILE A 40 -5.39 6.21 3.28
N PRO A 41 -4.90 5.39 2.34
CA PRO A 41 -5.78 4.67 1.41
C PRO A 41 -6.68 3.66 2.10
N ILE A 42 -6.26 3.09 3.23
CA ILE A 42 -7.08 2.20 4.04
C ILE A 42 -8.28 2.97 4.61
N GLU A 43 -8.03 4.13 5.21
CA GLU A 43 -9.08 5.00 5.74
C GLU A 43 -10.02 5.51 4.63
N LEU A 44 -9.48 5.95 3.48
CA LEU A 44 -10.28 6.41 2.34
C LEU A 44 -11.22 5.31 1.83
N SER A 45 -10.78 4.05 1.83
CA SER A 45 -11.61 2.92 1.40
C SER A 45 -12.84 2.71 2.28
N PHE A 46 -12.80 3.11 3.55
CA PHE A 46 -13.96 3.04 4.44
C PHE A 46 -15.10 3.98 4.03
N HIS A 47 -14.78 5.01 3.26
CA HIS A 47 -15.73 6.01 2.76
C HIS A 47 -16.19 5.71 1.33
N LEU A 48 -15.53 4.79 0.61
CA LEU A 48 -15.95 4.30 -0.69
C LEU A 48 -16.90 3.09 -0.54
N GLY A 49 -18.08 3.16 -1.14
CA GLY A 49 -19.04 2.07 -1.07
C GLY A 49 -19.94 1.98 -2.31
N LYS A 50 -20.69 0.89 -2.43
CA LYS A 50 -21.64 0.67 -3.52
C LYS A 50 -22.64 1.81 -3.66
N THR A 51 -23.13 2.30 -2.54
CA THR A 51 -24.18 3.31 -2.44
C THR A 51 -23.70 4.64 -1.82
N ARG A 52 -22.45 4.71 -1.37
CA ARG A 52 -21.87 5.89 -0.72
C ARG A 52 -20.47 6.18 -1.27
N PRO A 53 -20.14 7.40 -1.62
CA PRO A 53 -21.06 8.55 -1.76
C PRO A 53 -22.16 8.29 -2.81
N LYS A 54 -23.38 8.78 -2.59
CA LYS A 54 -24.48 8.64 -3.58
C LYS A 54 -24.18 9.42 -4.86
N SER A 55 -23.58 10.60 -4.73
CA SER A 55 -23.21 11.45 -5.85
C SER A 55 -21.96 10.93 -6.56
N ALA A 56 -22.02 10.82 -7.89
CA ALA A 56 -20.86 10.50 -8.71
C ALA A 56 -19.77 11.56 -8.58
N TRP A 57 -20.15 12.83 -8.47
CA TRP A 57 -19.24 13.96 -8.29
C TRP A 57 -18.37 13.89 -7.03
N LEU A 58 -18.81 13.17 -6.03
CA LEU A 58 -18.03 12.94 -4.81
C LEU A 58 -17.29 11.60 -4.86
N PHE A 59 -17.86 10.59 -5.52
CA PHE A 59 -17.27 9.26 -5.60
C PHE A 59 -15.96 9.25 -6.40
N TRP A 60 -15.97 9.82 -7.61
CA TRP A 60 -14.82 9.76 -8.51
C TRP A 60 -13.60 10.55 -7.98
N PRO A 61 -13.75 11.79 -7.45
CA PRO A 61 -12.62 12.45 -6.78
C PRO A 61 -12.09 11.68 -5.57
N LEU A 62 -12.97 11.09 -4.75
CA LEU A 62 -12.54 10.30 -3.60
C LEU A 62 -11.80 9.03 -4.04
N LEU A 63 -12.25 8.38 -5.12
CA LEU A 63 -11.56 7.24 -5.74
C LEU A 63 -10.20 7.65 -6.31
N LEU A 64 -10.12 8.79 -6.99
CA LEU A 64 -8.85 9.35 -7.48
C LEU A 64 -7.89 9.61 -6.33
N LEU A 65 -8.37 10.22 -5.26
CA LEU A 65 -7.57 10.47 -4.05
C LEU A 65 -7.08 9.14 -3.45
N TRP A 66 -7.94 8.14 -3.36
CA TRP A 66 -7.55 6.80 -2.94
C TRP A 66 -6.45 6.23 -3.84
N LEU A 67 -6.60 6.31 -5.16
CA LEU A 67 -5.62 5.80 -6.12
C LEU A 67 -4.26 6.51 -6.01
N LEU A 68 -4.25 7.82 -5.79
CA LEU A 68 -3.02 8.60 -5.58
C LEU A 68 -2.26 8.21 -4.31
N PHE A 69 -2.98 7.85 -3.25
CA PHE A 69 -2.36 7.43 -1.99
C PHE A 69 -2.12 5.92 -1.90
N TYR A 70 -2.83 5.11 -2.69
CA TYR A 70 -2.77 3.65 -2.59
C TYR A 70 -1.35 3.07 -2.73
N PRO A 71 -0.47 3.57 -3.62
CA PRO A 71 0.91 3.09 -3.73
C PRO A 71 1.69 3.13 -2.40
N ASN A 72 1.35 4.04 -1.49
CA ASN A 72 2.05 4.14 -0.20
C ASN A 72 1.83 2.90 0.70
N ALA A 73 0.73 2.16 0.54
CA ALA A 73 0.49 0.96 1.34
C ALA A 73 1.50 -0.17 1.03
N PRO A 74 1.67 -0.66 -0.21
CA PRO A 74 2.71 -1.64 -0.55
C PRO A 74 4.12 -1.03 -0.59
N TYR A 75 4.29 0.30 -0.64
CA TYR A 75 5.59 0.96 -0.62
C TYR A 75 6.43 0.57 0.61
N LEU A 76 5.79 0.37 1.77
CA LEU A 76 6.48 0.02 3.00
C LEU A 76 7.23 -1.33 2.90
N LEU A 77 6.83 -2.24 1.99
CA LEU A 77 7.61 -3.45 1.72
C LEU A 77 9.00 -3.10 1.17
N THR A 78 9.10 -2.07 0.35
CA THR A 78 10.38 -1.62 -0.19
C THR A 78 11.21 -0.86 0.85
N ASP A 79 10.60 -0.36 1.91
CA ASP A 79 11.33 0.30 3.00
C ASP A 79 12.21 -0.68 3.79
N LEU A 80 11.91 -1.99 3.74
CA LEU A 80 12.76 -3.02 4.35
C LEU A 80 14.21 -2.99 3.86
N PHE A 81 14.47 -2.47 2.66
CA PHE A 81 15.83 -2.24 2.17
C PHE A 81 16.64 -1.27 3.04
N HIS A 82 15.99 -0.38 3.80
CA HIS A 82 16.69 0.52 4.72
C HIS A 82 17.35 -0.22 5.91
N LEU A 83 16.99 -1.49 6.17
CA LEU A 83 17.69 -2.30 7.16
C LEU A 83 19.17 -2.48 6.81
N SER A 84 19.55 -2.35 5.54
CA SER A 84 20.94 -2.35 5.10
C SER A 84 21.77 -1.24 5.76
N LEU A 85 21.17 -0.12 6.15
CA LEU A 85 21.83 0.98 6.86
C LEU A 85 22.39 0.55 8.23
N LEU A 86 21.84 -0.51 8.82
CA LEU A 86 22.31 -1.08 10.09
C LEU A 86 23.43 -2.10 9.90
N GLN A 87 23.93 -2.29 8.68
CA GLN A 87 24.98 -3.26 8.37
C GLN A 87 24.70 -4.63 9.03
N PRO A 88 23.61 -5.32 8.61
CA PRO A 88 23.11 -6.50 9.32
C PRO A 88 24.08 -7.68 9.32
N TYR A 89 25.09 -7.71 8.44
CA TYR A 89 26.06 -8.79 8.33
C TYR A 89 27.42 -8.38 8.93
N ALA A 90 28.06 -9.30 9.62
CA ALA A 90 29.46 -9.21 10.04
C ALA A 90 30.40 -9.49 8.85
N LEU A 91 31.71 -9.19 9.00
CA LEU A 91 32.71 -9.53 7.99
C LEU A 91 32.80 -11.04 7.69
N SER A 92 32.39 -11.88 8.63
CA SER A 92 32.25 -13.33 8.46
C SER A 92 31.07 -13.76 7.62
N GLY A 93 30.21 -12.84 7.17
CA GLY A 93 28.96 -13.13 6.47
C GLY A 93 27.78 -13.55 7.36
N LEU A 94 27.99 -13.68 8.68
CA LEU A 94 26.94 -14.04 9.64
C LEU A 94 26.08 -12.82 10.00
N LEU A 95 24.79 -13.07 10.23
CA LEU A 95 23.85 -12.05 10.69
C LEU A 95 24.21 -11.60 12.12
N ARG A 96 24.27 -10.29 12.33
CA ARG A 96 24.55 -9.72 13.64
C ARG A 96 23.34 -9.84 14.58
N VAL A 97 23.55 -10.36 15.79
CA VAL A 97 22.53 -10.43 16.84
C VAL A 97 22.60 -9.15 17.69
N THR A 98 22.33 -7.98 17.08
CA THR A 98 22.31 -6.73 17.83
C THR A 98 20.84 -6.34 18.13
N PRO A 99 20.48 -6.03 19.39
CA PRO A 99 19.11 -5.64 19.75
C PRO A 99 18.57 -4.50 18.88
N HIS A 100 19.42 -3.53 18.56
CA HIS A 100 19.06 -2.38 17.74
C HIS A 100 18.56 -2.79 16.32
N LEU A 101 19.24 -3.74 15.67
CA LEU A 101 18.82 -4.27 14.37
C LEU A 101 17.44 -4.91 14.45
N TRP A 102 17.22 -5.78 15.45
CA TRP A 102 15.97 -6.52 15.59
C TRP A 102 14.80 -5.64 16.02
N ILE A 103 15.03 -4.59 16.80
CA ILE A 103 14.03 -3.58 17.16
C ILE A 103 13.54 -2.88 15.89
N TYR A 104 14.43 -2.34 15.06
CA TYR A 104 14.02 -1.65 13.84
C TYR A 104 13.45 -2.58 12.79
N PHE A 105 13.97 -3.81 12.67
CA PHE A 105 13.34 -4.85 11.86
C PHE A 105 11.88 -5.06 12.28
N THR A 106 11.62 -5.19 13.59
CA THR A 106 10.25 -5.36 14.11
C THR A 106 9.36 -4.16 13.79
N TYR A 107 9.86 -2.92 13.96
CA TYR A 107 9.07 -1.72 13.62
C TYR A 107 8.71 -1.69 12.14
N MET A 108 9.67 -2.00 11.28
CA MET A 108 9.46 -2.00 9.84
C MET A 108 8.51 -3.11 9.40
N ILE A 109 8.65 -4.33 9.95
CA ILE A 109 7.75 -5.45 9.65
C ILE A 109 6.31 -5.14 10.08
N ILE A 110 6.09 -4.63 11.30
CA ILE A 110 4.74 -4.28 11.78
C ILE A 110 4.12 -3.22 10.85
N SER A 111 4.86 -2.17 10.52
CA SER A 111 4.38 -1.11 9.62
C SER A 111 4.10 -1.64 8.21
N ALA A 112 5.06 -2.39 7.63
CA ALA A 112 4.93 -2.91 6.27
C ALA A 112 3.79 -3.92 6.15
N MET A 113 3.69 -4.89 7.07
CA MET A 113 2.66 -5.93 7.04
C MET A 113 1.27 -5.34 7.26
N SER A 114 1.09 -4.47 8.26
CA SER A 114 -0.22 -3.86 8.52
C SER A 114 -0.71 -3.00 7.35
N CYS A 115 0.15 -2.14 6.79
CA CYS A 115 -0.22 -1.31 5.63
C CYS A 115 -0.46 -2.16 4.37
N THR A 116 0.39 -3.17 4.10
CA THR A 116 0.27 -3.98 2.88
C THR A 116 -0.94 -4.90 2.92
N LEU A 117 -1.16 -5.64 4.01
CA LEU A 117 -2.30 -6.57 4.12
C LEU A 117 -3.64 -5.83 4.10
N LEU A 118 -3.75 -4.74 4.85
CA LEU A 118 -4.95 -3.90 4.83
C LEU A 118 -5.07 -3.12 3.51
N GLY A 119 -3.95 -2.78 2.87
CA GLY A 119 -3.91 -2.26 1.52
C GLY A 119 -4.51 -3.23 0.50
N PHE A 120 -4.12 -4.51 0.51
CA PHE A 120 -4.72 -5.53 -0.36
C PHE A 120 -6.21 -5.75 -0.07
N TRP A 121 -6.61 -5.73 1.20
CA TRP A 121 -8.03 -5.72 1.53
C TRP A 121 -8.74 -4.51 0.91
N SER A 122 -8.15 -3.32 1.01
CA SER A 122 -8.67 -2.07 0.43
C SER A 122 -8.79 -2.18 -1.11
N LEU A 123 -7.76 -2.70 -1.80
CA LEU A 123 -7.77 -2.95 -3.25
C LEU A 123 -8.93 -3.89 -3.64
N ASN A 124 -9.05 -5.01 -2.92
CA ASN A 124 -10.10 -5.98 -3.14
C ASN A 124 -11.50 -5.37 -2.97
N TYR A 125 -11.68 -4.58 -1.94
CA TYR A 125 -12.94 -3.89 -1.65
C TYR A 125 -13.26 -2.82 -2.69
N VAL A 126 -12.31 -1.94 -3.01
CA VAL A 126 -12.48 -0.84 -3.98
C VAL A 126 -12.71 -1.39 -5.38
N SER A 127 -11.98 -2.42 -5.81
CA SER A 127 -12.19 -3.07 -7.12
C SER A 127 -13.61 -3.65 -7.24
N GLN A 128 -14.13 -4.24 -6.17
CA GLN A 128 -15.51 -4.73 -6.11
C GLN A 128 -16.51 -3.57 -6.22
N VAL A 129 -16.29 -2.46 -5.52
CA VAL A 129 -17.16 -1.27 -5.57
C VAL A 129 -17.18 -0.67 -6.98
N ILE A 130 -16.00 -0.54 -7.62
CA ILE A 130 -15.90 -0.05 -9.00
C ILE A 130 -16.67 -0.98 -9.96
N SER A 131 -16.41 -2.30 -9.90
CA SER A 131 -17.11 -3.29 -10.75
C SER A 131 -18.63 -3.22 -10.57
N GLN A 132 -19.12 -3.05 -9.34
CA GLN A 132 -20.56 -2.91 -9.09
C GLN A 132 -21.15 -1.63 -9.67
N ARG A 133 -20.39 -0.54 -9.75
CA ARG A 133 -20.86 0.75 -10.27
C ARG A 133 -20.83 0.83 -11.80
N ILE A 134 -19.81 0.27 -12.45
CA ILE A 134 -19.61 0.41 -13.91
C ILE A 134 -19.94 -0.86 -14.71
N ALA A 135 -19.85 -2.04 -14.09
CA ALA A 135 -19.99 -3.34 -14.77
C ALA A 135 -21.00 -4.28 -14.07
N LYS A 136 -21.95 -3.75 -13.30
CA LYS A 136 -23.01 -4.52 -12.61
C LYS A 136 -22.47 -5.66 -11.74
N GLY A 137 -21.21 -5.58 -11.29
CA GLY A 137 -20.58 -6.60 -10.44
C GLY A 137 -19.98 -7.78 -11.21
N ASN A 138 -19.72 -7.63 -12.52
CA ASN A 138 -19.11 -8.69 -13.34
C ASN A 138 -17.74 -9.10 -12.77
N GLY A 139 -17.52 -10.41 -12.58
CA GLY A 139 -16.29 -10.97 -12.01
C GLY A 139 -15.06 -10.73 -12.90
N ILE A 140 -15.20 -10.85 -14.23
CA ILE A 140 -14.10 -10.59 -15.17
C ILE A 140 -13.70 -9.11 -15.10
N ALA A 141 -14.70 -8.21 -15.12
CA ALA A 141 -14.42 -6.77 -14.98
C ALA A 141 -13.68 -6.46 -13.68
N ARG A 142 -14.03 -7.13 -12.56
CA ARG A 142 -13.32 -6.97 -11.29
C ARG A 142 -11.86 -7.41 -11.39
N VAL A 143 -11.56 -8.54 -12.02
CA VAL A 143 -10.17 -9.01 -12.21
C VAL A 143 -9.38 -8.00 -13.06
N VAL A 144 -9.94 -7.52 -14.16
CA VAL A 144 -9.32 -6.49 -15.01
C VAL A 144 -9.04 -5.22 -14.21
N ILE A 145 -9.99 -4.77 -13.39
CA ILE A 145 -9.81 -3.59 -12.51
C ILE A 145 -8.65 -3.81 -11.53
N VAL A 146 -8.57 -4.99 -10.89
CA VAL A 146 -7.46 -5.32 -9.97
C VAL A 146 -6.12 -5.24 -10.70
N VAL A 147 -6.01 -5.82 -11.90
CA VAL A 147 -4.77 -5.80 -12.68
C VAL A 147 -4.37 -4.36 -13.04
N ILE A 148 -5.32 -3.56 -13.53
CA ILE A 148 -5.07 -2.14 -13.87
C ILE A 148 -4.63 -1.34 -12.64
N LEU A 149 -5.36 -1.45 -11.53
CA LEU A 149 -5.03 -0.73 -10.31
C LEU A 149 -3.67 -1.14 -9.75
N THR A 150 -3.34 -2.42 -9.79
CA THR A 150 -2.03 -2.95 -9.35
C THR A 150 -0.90 -2.44 -10.24
N PHE A 151 -1.11 -2.42 -11.56
CA PHE A 151 -0.14 -1.87 -12.50
C PHE A 151 0.11 -0.37 -12.24
N LEU A 152 -0.95 0.43 -12.12
CA LEU A 152 -0.84 1.86 -11.79
C LEU A 152 -0.15 2.08 -10.43
N THR A 153 -0.41 1.20 -9.46
CA THR A 153 0.28 1.22 -8.17
C THR A 153 1.77 0.99 -8.32
N SER A 154 2.19 0.04 -9.15
CA SER A 154 3.61 -0.24 -9.41
C SER A 154 4.32 0.94 -10.08
N VAL A 155 3.64 1.65 -10.98
CA VAL A 155 4.14 2.92 -11.55
C VAL A 155 4.29 3.97 -10.44
N GLY A 156 3.27 4.12 -9.57
CA GLY A 156 3.34 5.02 -8.42
C GLY A 156 4.48 4.69 -7.44
N LEU A 157 4.74 3.39 -7.22
CA LEU A 157 5.89 2.92 -6.42
C LEU A 157 7.22 3.34 -7.04
N TYR A 158 7.36 3.23 -8.37
CA TYR A 158 8.56 3.69 -9.06
C TYR A 158 8.77 5.20 -8.89
N ILE A 159 7.72 5.98 -9.09
CA ILE A 159 7.75 7.45 -8.92
C ILE A 159 8.18 7.80 -7.49
N GLY A 160 7.55 7.20 -6.48
CA GLY A 160 7.88 7.48 -5.08
C GLY A 160 9.31 7.04 -4.70
N ARG A 161 9.77 5.88 -5.18
CA ARG A 161 11.03 5.29 -4.76
C ARG A 161 12.25 5.88 -5.45
N PHE A 162 12.18 6.10 -6.76
CA PHE A 162 13.32 6.50 -7.57
C PHE A 162 13.33 7.99 -7.92
N LEU A 163 12.18 8.56 -8.23
CA LEU A 163 12.09 9.98 -8.51
C LEU A 163 11.99 10.82 -7.23
N ARG A 164 11.59 10.21 -6.10
CA ARG A 164 11.39 10.88 -4.80
C ARG A 164 10.47 12.10 -4.90
N ILE A 165 9.49 12.02 -5.80
CA ILE A 165 8.56 13.11 -6.03
C ILE A 165 7.32 12.86 -5.18
N HIS A 166 7.06 13.77 -4.25
CA HIS A 166 5.80 13.77 -3.51
C HIS A 166 4.70 14.41 -4.35
N THR A 167 3.50 13.85 -4.29
CA THR A 167 2.31 14.32 -5.04
C THR A 167 2.04 15.82 -4.85
N ILE A 168 2.48 16.39 -3.72
CA ILE A 168 2.34 17.81 -3.44
C ILE A 168 3.08 18.71 -4.44
N TYR A 169 4.19 18.25 -5.03
CA TYR A 169 4.94 19.02 -6.02
C TYR A 169 4.16 19.25 -7.32
N LEU A 170 3.17 18.40 -7.62
CA LEU A 170 2.25 18.62 -8.74
C LEU A 170 1.54 19.98 -8.63
N PHE A 171 1.24 20.42 -7.40
CA PHE A 171 0.52 21.67 -7.14
C PHE A 171 1.47 22.85 -6.90
N ILE A 172 2.66 22.62 -6.35
CA ILE A 172 3.58 23.69 -5.96
C ILE A 172 4.56 24.02 -7.10
N ASN A 173 5.06 23.01 -7.79
CA ASN A 173 6.03 23.18 -8.88
C ASN A 173 5.83 22.10 -9.96
N PRO A 174 4.87 22.30 -10.89
CA PRO A 174 4.52 21.32 -11.92
C PRO A 174 5.70 20.90 -12.82
N GLU A 175 6.63 21.79 -13.11
CA GLU A 175 7.78 21.45 -13.98
C GLU A 175 8.70 20.42 -13.34
N GLN A 176 8.97 20.54 -12.04
CA GLN A 176 9.77 19.57 -11.30
C GLN A 176 9.08 18.21 -11.17
N PHE A 177 7.76 18.18 -11.35
CA PHE A 177 6.96 16.96 -11.33
C PHE A 177 6.87 16.31 -12.72
N ILE A 178 6.57 17.11 -13.76
CA ILE A 178 6.25 16.58 -15.10
C ILE A 178 7.51 16.06 -15.82
N ARG A 179 8.63 16.79 -15.82
CA ARG A 179 9.84 16.39 -16.52
C ARG A 179 10.36 15.01 -16.12
N PRO A 180 10.61 14.70 -14.82
CA PRO A 180 11.07 13.37 -14.42
C PRO A 180 10.09 12.25 -14.78
N ILE A 181 8.77 12.51 -14.79
CA ILE A 181 7.77 11.55 -15.23
C ILE A 181 7.85 11.30 -16.73
N MET A 182 8.10 12.33 -17.53
CA MET A 182 8.29 12.16 -18.99
C MET A 182 9.53 11.34 -19.32
N ASP A 183 10.61 11.51 -18.55
CA ASP A 183 11.91 10.88 -18.78
C ASP A 183 12.09 9.50 -18.13
N MET A 184 11.16 9.08 -17.25
CA MET A 184 11.28 7.83 -16.48
C MET A 184 11.08 6.54 -17.30
N TRP A 185 10.53 6.62 -18.54
CA TRP A 185 10.11 5.47 -19.35
C TRP A 185 11.27 4.69 -19.94
N THR A 186 12.10 4.09 -19.09
CA THR A 186 13.28 3.29 -19.43
C THR A 186 13.01 1.79 -19.31
N SER A 187 13.86 0.95 -19.91
CA SER A 187 13.78 -0.52 -19.75
C SER A 187 13.80 -0.94 -18.27
N ASN A 188 14.63 -0.29 -17.45
CA ASN A 188 14.72 -0.59 -16.02
C ASN A 188 13.42 -0.27 -15.28
N MET A 189 12.75 0.83 -15.64
CA MET A 189 11.44 1.16 -15.11
C MET A 189 10.40 0.09 -15.44
N TRP A 190 10.35 -0.38 -16.71
CA TRP A 190 9.40 -1.41 -17.11
C TRP A 190 9.64 -2.75 -16.41
N ILE A 191 10.90 -3.14 -16.23
CA ILE A 191 11.28 -4.33 -15.47
C ILE A 191 10.79 -4.20 -14.00
N PHE A 192 11.08 -3.07 -13.35
CA PHE A 192 10.64 -2.82 -11.98
C PHE A 192 9.11 -2.87 -11.85
N VAL A 193 8.39 -2.15 -12.71
CA VAL A 193 6.93 -2.13 -12.72
C VAL A 193 6.35 -3.52 -12.96
N GLY A 194 6.92 -4.28 -13.91
CA GLY A 194 6.50 -5.65 -14.19
C GLY A 194 6.68 -6.57 -12.97
N LEU A 195 7.86 -6.54 -12.34
CA LEU A 195 8.15 -7.34 -11.16
C LEU A 195 7.25 -6.98 -9.97
N LEU A 196 7.07 -5.68 -9.70
CA LEU A 196 6.23 -5.24 -8.59
C LEU A 196 4.74 -5.54 -8.84
N THR A 197 4.28 -5.43 -10.09
CA THR A 197 2.91 -5.85 -10.47
C THR A 197 2.73 -7.34 -10.23
N PHE A 198 3.69 -8.17 -10.66
CA PHE A 198 3.65 -9.61 -10.45
C PHE A 198 3.59 -9.97 -8.96
N ILE A 199 4.50 -9.42 -8.14
CA ILE A 199 4.53 -9.64 -6.68
C ILE A 199 3.19 -9.25 -6.04
N GLN A 200 2.65 -8.09 -6.38
CA GLN A 200 1.38 -7.62 -5.81
C GLN A 200 0.20 -8.52 -6.22
N LEU A 201 0.13 -8.92 -7.50
CA LEU A 201 -0.92 -9.84 -7.97
C LEU A 201 -0.80 -11.22 -7.33
N PHE A 202 0.43 -11.73 -7.15
CA PHE A 202 0.69 -12.97 -6.44
C PHE A 202 0.22 -12.91 -4.97
N CYS A 203 0.60 -11.84 -4.24
CA CYS A 203 0.16 -11.64 -2.86
C CYS A 203 -1.37 -11.49 -2.77
N TYR A 204 -1.96 -10.73 -3.70
CA TYR A 204 -3.42 -10.59 -3.79
C TYR A 204 -4.11 -11.93 -4.00
N TRP A 205 -3.59 -12.77 -4.91
CA TRP A 205 -4.12 -14.10 -5.19
C TRP A 205 -4.05 -15.02 -3.96
N ILE A 206 -2.93 -15.05 -3.24
CA ILE A 206 -2.78 -15.82 -1.99
C ILE A 206 -3.83 -15.38 -0.96
N LEU A 207 -3.96 -14.07 -0.73
CA LEU A 207 -4.95 -13.55 0.21
C LEU A 207 -6.39 -13.87 -0.22
N TYR A 208 -6.67 -13.83 -1.53
CA TYR A 208 -7.97 -14.22 -2.08
C TYR A 208 -8.28 -15.69 -1.77
N LEU A 209 -7.34 -16.61 -1.99
CA LEU A 209 -7.51 -18.03 -1.68
C LEU A 209 -7.79 -18.27 -0.19
N VAL A 210 -7.01 -17.64 0.70
CA VAL A 210 -7.19 -17.76 2.15
C VAL A 210 -8.60 -17.31 2.56
N MET A 211 -9.03 -16.12 2.09
CA MET A 211 -10.33 -15.57 2.46
C MET A 211 -11.52 -16.36 1.92
N HIS A 212 -11.41 -17.00 0.73
CA HIS A 212 -12.51 -17.78 0.16
C HIS A 212 -12.65 -19.17 0.76
N ASN A 213 -11.55 -19.84 1.10
CA ASN A 213 -11.60 -21.16 1.69
C ASN A 213 -12.10 -21.15 3.13
N THR A 214 -11.85 -20.08 3.88
CA THR A 214 -12.35 -19.93 5.26
C THR A 214 -13.87 -19.83 5.30
N VAL A 215 -14.53 -19.25 4.30
CA VAL A 215 -15.98 -19.11 4.22
C VAL A 215 -16.68 -20.45 3.89
N GLN A 216 -16.01 -21.32 3.12
CA GLN A 216 -16.59 -22.64 2.75
C GLN A 216 -16.47 -23.68 3.86
N SER A 217 -15.48 -23.56 4.74
CA SER A 217 -15.29 -24.53 5.85
C SER A 217 -16.23 -24.33 7.03
N GLU A 218 -17.01 -23.26 7.05
CA GLU A 218 -18.03 -23.01 8.10
C GLU A 218 -19.45 -23.49 7.72
N LEU A 219 -19.63 -24.08 6.52
CA LEU A 219 -20.88 -24.73 6.15
C LEU A 219 -20.78 -26.21 6.53
N PRO A 220 -21.61 -26.72 7.48
CA PRO A 220 -21.66 -28.15 7.79
C PRO A 220 -22.19 -28.91 6.56
N ASP A 221 -21.57 -30.07 6.25
CA ASP A 221 -22.03 -31.04 5.26
C ASP A 221 -23.45 -31.56 5.60
#